data_011f6cb92fe25d17d132e8bb542fb798
#
_entry.id   011f6cb92fe25d17d132e8bb542fb798
#
_cell.length_a   1.000
_cell.length_b   1.000
_cell.length_c   1.000
_cell.angle_alpha   90.00
_cell.angle_beta   90.00
_cell.angle_gamma   90.00
#
_symmetry.space_group_name_H-M   'P 1'
#
loop_
_entity.id
_entity.type
_entity.pdbx_description
1 polymer ?
#
loop_
_entity_poly.entity_id
_entity_poly.type
_entity_poly.pdbx_seq_one_letter_code
_entity_poly.pdbx_strand_id
1 'polypeptide(L)'
;MNSILIIIIVLNLIVSFKGFNDLSFFRKYEFHIGSIRSGDQFRMISSGFFYFYLGHLFFNMFTLFMFAPVVIGYLGDFSFLLVYVASLVFGSLLTLYFHKNDYNYRAIGASGAVTGVLYSAILLQPD
;
A
#
# COMPACT_ATOMS: atom_id res chain seq x y z
N MET A 1 14.94 -3.00 14.90
CA MET A 1 14.09 -2.55 13.77
C MET A 1 13.08 -1.52 14.28
N ASN A 2 12.78 -0.54 13.48
CA ASN A 2 11.85 0.54 13.84
C ASN A 2 10.43 0.01 14.07
N SER A 3 9.78 0.49 15.12
CA SER A 3 8.44 -0.01 15.52
C SER A 3 7.38 0.28 14.45
N ILE A 4 7.41 1.46 13.81
CA ILE A 4 6.44 1.80 12.76
C ILE A 4 6.61 0.89 11.56
N LEU A 5 7.84 0.61 11.16
CA LEU A 5 8.12 -0.31 10.06
C LEU A 5 7.61 -1.72 10.36
N ILE A 6 7.83 -2.20 11.58
CA ILE A 6 7.32 -3.51 11.99
C ILE A 6 5.80 -3.55 11.92
N ILE A 7 5.13 -2.52 12.42
CA ILE A 7 3.66 -2.45 12.39
C ILE A 7 3.14 -2.49 10.96
N ILE A 8 3.73 -1.73 10.06
CA ILE A 8 3.31 -1.71 8.65
C ILE A 8 3.50 -3.08 8.00
N ILE A 9 4.65 -3.72 8.21
CA ILE A 9 4.92 -5.04 7.66
C ILE A 9 3.92 -6.06 8.20
N VAL A 10 3.70 -6.07 9.52
CA VAL A 10 2.76 -7.00 10.16
C VAL A 10 1.34 -6.80 9.64
N LEU A 11 0.90 -5.55 9.50
CA LEU A 11 -0.44 -5.27 8.97
C LEU A 11 -0.59 -5.78 7.53
N ASN A 12 0.42 -5.56 6.68
CA ASN A 12 0.39 -6.07 5.31
C ASN A 12 0.31 -7.60 5.29
N LEU A 13 1.09 -8.26 6.15
CA LEU A 13 1.08 -9.72 6.23
C LEU A 13 -0.26 -10.25 6.70
N ILE A 14 -0.80 -9.70 7.80
CA ILE A 14 -2.07 -10.17 8.38
C ILE A 14 -3.22 -9.98 7.39
N VAL A 15 -3.34 -8.78 6.83
CA VAL A 15 -4.45 -8.44 5.92
C VAL A 15 -4.36 -9.26 4.65
N SER A 16 -3.16 -9.42 4.08
CA SER A 16 -2.98 -10.20 2.85
C SER A 16 -3.26 -11.68 3.06
N PHE A 17 -2.76 -12.27 4.15
CA PHE A 17 -3.04 -13.68 4.43
C PHE A 17 -4.52 -13.93 4.68
N LYS A 18 -5.21 -13.01 5.37
CA LYS A 18 -6.65 -13.13 5.52
C LYS A 18 -7.35 -13.04 4.16
N GLY A 19 -6.91 -12.15 3.29
CA GLY A 19 -7.47 -12.02 1.95
C GLY A 19 -7.25 -13.25 1.09
N PHE A 20 -6.08 -13.91 1.21
CA PHE A 20 -5.80 -15.14 0.49
C PHE A 20 -6.74 -16.28 0.90
N ASN A 21 -7.17 -16.30 2.17
CA ASN A 21 -7.98 -17.38 2.73
C ASN A 21 -9.46 -17.06 2.80
N ASP A 22 -9.87 -15.80 2.58
CA ASP A 22 -11.26 -15.36 2.70
C ASP A 22 -11.57 -14.38 1.57
N LEU A 23 -12.13 -14.91 0.50
CA LEU A 23 -12.47 -14.10 -0.68
C LEU A 23 -13.48 -13.00 -0.36
N SER A 24 -14.43 -13.29 0.55
CA SER A 24 -15.43 -12.32 0.97
C SER A 24 -14.78 -11.10 1.63
N PHE A 25 -13.81 -11.33 2.52
CA PHE A 25 -13.04 -10.27 3.15
C PHE A 25 -12.24 -9.47 2.10
N PHE A 26 -11.56 -10.16 1.18
CA PHE A 26 -10.79 -9.52 0.12
C PHE A 26 -11.68 -8.62 -0.73
N ARG A 27 -12.84 -9.14 -1.17
CA ARG A 27 -13.79 -8.41 -2.02
C ARG A 27 -14.39 -7.19 -1.32
N LYS A 28 -14.50 -7.23 0.00
CA LYS A 28 -15.07 -6.14 0.77
C LYS A 28 -14.12 -4.94 0.88
N TYR A 29 -12.80 -5.19 0.90
CA TYR A 29 -11.81 -4.16 1.19
C TYR A 29 -10.85 -3.84 0.05
N GLU A 30 -10.91 -4.58 -1.06
CA GLU A 30 -10.09 -4.27 -2.23
C GLU A 30 -10.54 -2.97 -2.89
N PHE A 31 -9.66 -2.40 -3.72
CA PHE A 31 -9.99 -1.22 -4.50
C PHE A 31 -11.02 -1.61 -5.57
N HIS A 32 -12.17 -0.95 -5.57
CA HIS A 32 -13.26 -1.23 -6.49
C HIS A 32 -13.95 0.08 -6.86
N ILE A 33 -13.89 0.46 -8.11
CA ILE A 33 -14.36 1.78 -8.57
C ILE A 33 -15.83 2.00 -8.22
N GLY A 34 -16.69 1.04 -8.55
CA GLY A 34 -18.13 1.16 -8.29
C GLY A 34 -18.45 1.40 -6.83
N SER A 35 -17.80 0.65 -5.93
CA SER A 35 -18.01 0.80 -4.49
C SER A 35 -17.50 2.15 -3.98
N ILE A 36 -16.34 2.59 -4.44
CA ILE A 36 -15.75 3.88 -4.03
C ILE A 36 -16.64 5.03 -4.47
N ARG A 37 -17.11 5.01 -5.70
CA ARG A 37 -17.99 6.07 -6.22
C ARG A 37 -19.38 6.05 -5.58
N SER A 38 -19.78 4.93 -5.01
CA SER A 38 -21.05 4.80 -4.28
C SER A 38 -20.93 5.22 -2.81
N GLY A 39 -19.73 5.60 -2.35
CA GLY A 39 -19.52 6.12 -1.01
C GLY A 39 -18.58 5.33 -0.13
N ASP A 40 -18.15 4.12 -0.54
CA ASP A 40 -17.23 3.28 0.23
C ASP A 40 -15.78 3.69 -0.03
N GLN A 41 -15.43 4.90 0.41
CA GLN A 41 -14.13 5.49 0.14
C GLN A 41 -13.01 4.93 1.00
N PHE A 42 -13.34 4.21 2.08
CA PHE A 42 -12.34 3.53 2.90
C PHE A 42 -11.50 2.55 2.08
N ARG A 43 -12.03 2.02 0.99
CA ARG A 43 -11.30 1.11 0.10
C ARG A 43 -10.06 1.74 -0.52
N MET A 44 -10.01 3.06 -0.62
CA MET A 44 -8.82 3.75 -1.11
C MET A 44 -7.62 3.59 -0.17
N ILE A 45 -7.87 3.32 1.11
CA ILE A 45 -6.86 3.07 2.11
C ILE A 45 -6.71 1.57 2.39
N SER A 46 -7.81 0.85 2.62
CA SER A 46 -7.76 -0.56 2.97
C SER A 46 -7.12 -1.41 1.87
N SER A 47 -7.34 -1.07 0.61
CA SER A 47 -6.72 -1.78 -0.51
C SER A 47 -5.19 -1.72 -0.48
N GLY A 48 -4.63 -0.75 0.20
CA GLY A 48 -3.20 -0.57 0.32
C GLY A 48 -2.48 -1.62 1.16
N PHE A 49 -3.22 -2.52 1.80
CA PHE A 49 -2.65 -3.58 2.62
C PHE A 49 -2.79 -4.96 2.00
N PHE A 50 -3.31 -5.05 0.78
CA PHE A 50 -3.53 -6.33 0.09
C PHE A 50 -2.52 -6.58 -1.00
N TYR A 51 -2.22 -7.86 -1.24
CA TYR A 51 -1.48 -8.35 -2.40
C TYR A 51 -2.23 -9.53 -3.01
N PHE A 52 -2.09 -9.72 -4.32
CA PHE A 52 -2.81 -10.77 -5.03
C PHE A 52 -2.25 -12.16 -4.73
N TYR A 53 -0.93 -12.28 -4.55
CA TYR A 53 -0.30 -13.57 -4.32
C TYR A 53 0.96 -13.42 -3.47
N LEU A 54 1.39 -14.57 -2.93
CA LEU A 54 2.40 -14.66 -1.89
C LEU A 54 3.77 -14.11 -2.33
N GLY A 55 4.19 -14.43 -3.55
CA GLY A 55 5.49 -13.96 -4.05
C GLY A 55 5.54 -12.44 -4.15
N HIS A 56 4.44 -11.83 -4.61
CA HIS A 56 4.35 -10.38 -4.71
C HIS A 56 4.40 -9.72 -3.32
N LEU A 57 3.69 -10.31 -2.35
CA LEU A 57 3.71 -9.84 -0.97
C LEU A 57 5.13 -9.86 -0.41
N PHE A 58 5.83 -10.98 -0.52
CA PHE A 58 7.17 -11.11 0.06
C PHE A 58 8.19 -10.22 -0.64
N PHE A 59 8.11 -10.08 -1.96
CA PHE A 59 9.01 -9.18 -2.69
C PHE A 59 8.85 -7.74 -2.22
N ASN A 60 7.61 -7.28 -2.07
CA ASN A 60 7.35 -5.91 -1.64
C ASN A 60 7.73 -5.68 -0.18
N MET A 61 7.52 -6.68 0.69
CA MET A 61 7.93 -6.56 2.09
C MET A 61 9.45 -6.54 2.21
N PHE A 62 10.16 -7.31 1.39
CA PHE A 62 11.62 -7.27 1.36
C PHE A 62 12.11 -5.89 0.91
N THR A 63 11.51 -5.33 -0.15
CA THR A 63 11.86 -4.00 -0.64
C THR A 63 11.65 -2.95 0.46
N LEU A 64 10.52 -3.01 1.14
CA LEU A 64 10.22 -2.09 2.23
C LEU A 64 11.24 -2.25 3.38
N PHE A 65 11.55 -3.48 3.75
CA PHE A 65 12.55 -3.76 4.79
C PHE A 65 13.91 -3.15 4.46
N MET A 66 14.32 -3.23 3.18
CA MET A 66 15.62 -2.74 2.75
C MET A 66 15.69 -1.21 2.68
N PHE A 67 14.61 -0.56 2.23
CA PHE A 67 14.67 0.86 1.90
C PHE A 67 14.00 1.79 2.92
N ALA A 68 13.06 1.30 3.71
CA ALA A 68 12.43 2.14 4.73
C ALA A 68 13.41 2.71 5.76
N PRO A 69 14.43 1.96 6.23
CA PRO A 69 15.40 2.53 7.17
C PRO A 69 16.12 3.76 6.65
N VAL A 70 16.34 3.86 5.33
CA VAL A 70 16.94 5.06 4.73
C VAL A 70 16.04 6.27 4.94
N VAL A 71 14.76 6.13 4.61
CA VAL A 71 13.79 7.23 4.76
C VAL A 71 13.64 7.60 6.23
N ILE A 72 13.53 6.61 7.11
CA ILE A 72 13.39 6.83 8.56
C ILE A 72 14.62 7.54 9.10
N GLY A 73 15.81 7.13 8.67
CA GLY A 73 17.07 7.71 9.12
C GLY A 73 17.22 9.19 8.73
N TYR A 74 16.75 9.57 7.54
CA TYR A 74 16.85 10.95 7.08
C TYR A 74 15.71 11.83 7.53
N LEU A 75 14.48 11.30 7.59
CA LEU A 75 13.27 12.11 7.78
C LEU A 75 12.53 11.84 9.09
N GLY A 76 12.86 10.74 9.77
CA GLY A 76 12.19 10.34 11.01
C GLY A 76 10.96 9.50 10.79
N ASP A 77 10.41 8.97 11.90
CA ASP A 77 9.30 8.02 11.88
C ASP A 77 8.03 8.63 11.32
N PHE A 78 7.69 9.82 11.75
CA PHE A 78 6.44 10.47 11.32
C PHE A 78 6.48 10.80 9.83
N SER A 79 7.62 11.32 9.35
CA SER A 79 7.77 11.63 7.93
C SER A 79 7.75 10.38 7.05
N PHE A 80 8.33 9.27 7.53
CA PHE A 80 8.23 7.99 6.84
C PHE A 80 6.77 7.55 6.70
N LEU A 81 6.01 7.63 7.79
CA LEU A 81 4.59 7.29 7.76
C LEU A 81 3.82 8.18 6.78
N LEU A 82 4.13 9.48 6.77
CA LEU A 82 3.52 10.40 5.81
C LEU A 82 3.83 10.02 4.36
N VAL A 83 5.07 9.65 4.06
CA VAL A 83 5.47 9.21 2.71
C VAL A 83 4.68 7.97 2.33
N TYR A 84 4.59 7.00 3.23
CA TYR A 84 3.88 5.75 2.97
C TYR A 84 2.40 6.00 2.68
N VAL A 85 1.73 6.73 3.57
CA VAL A 85 0.29 7.01 3.46
C VAL A 85 0.00 7.92 2.28
N ALA A 86 0.80 8.96 2.07
CA ALA A 86 0.61 9.89 0.95
C ALA A 86 0.77 9.18 -0.39
N SER A 87 1.77 8.30 -0.51
CA SER A 87 1.98 7.52 -1.73
C SER A 87 0.81 6.58 -1.99
N LEU A 88 0.29 5.95 -0.94
CA LEU A 88 -0.88 5.08 -1.03
C LEU A 88 -2.11 5.86 -1.51
N VAL A 89 -2.42 6.97 -0.86
CA VAL A 89 -3.61 7.78 -1.18
C VAL A 89 -3.49 8.38 -2.58
N PHE A 90 -2.31 8.92 -2.93
CA PHE A 90 -2.09 9.50 -4.24
C PHE A 90 -2.23 8.45 -5.34
N GLY A 91 -1.67 7.25 -5.13
CA GLY A 91 -1.83 6.15 -6.08
C GLY A 91 -3.29 5.75 -6.24
N SER A 92 -4.06 5.71 -5.15
CA SER A 92 -5.49 5.41 -5.20
C SER A 92 -6.27 6.49 -5.95
N LEU A 93 -5.93 7.77 -5.74
CA LEU A 93 -6.59 8.87 -6.45
C LEU A 93 -6.30 8.82 -7.95
N LEU A 94 -5.07 8.53 -8.34
CA LEU A 94 -4.71 8.38 -9.76
C LEU A 94 -5.45 7.21 -10.39
N THR A 95 -5.53 6.08 -9.69
CA THR A 95 -6.26 4.91 -10.19
C THR A 95 -7.73 5.23 -10.36
N LEU A 96 -8.32 5.91 -9.39
CA LEU A 96 -9.71 6.34 -9.46
C LEU A 96 -9.95 7.26 -10.68
N TYR A 97 -9.05 8.21 -10.89
CA TYR A 97 -9.16 9.14 -12.02
C TYR A 97 -9.09 8.42 -13.37
N PHE A 98 -8.10 7.53 -13.54
CA PHE A 98 -7.90 6.84 -14.82
C PHE A 98 -8.98 5.79 -15.10
N HIS A 99 -9.61 5.24 -14.07
CA HIS A 99 -10.60 4.16 -14.23
C HIS A 99 -12.01 4.57 -13.76
N LYS A 100 -12.26 5.86 -13.60
CA LYS A 100 -13.49 6.37 -12.96
C LYS A 100 -14.79 5.94 -13.67
N ASN A 101 -14.71 5.62 -14.96
CA ASN A 101 -15.88 5.20 -15.74
C ASN A 101 -15.97 3.67 -15.87
N ASP A 102 -15.04 2.93 -15.29
CA ASP A 102 -15.04 1.48 -15.28
C ASP A 102 -15.44 0.99 -13.89
N TYR A 103 -16.75 0.89 -13.67
CA TYR A 103 -17.30 0.57 -12.34
C TYR A 103 -16.90 -0.81 -11.85
N ASN A 104 -16.54 -1.72 -12.75
CA ASN A 104 -16.14 -3.08 -12.38
C ASN A 104 -14.65 -3.23 -12.13
N TYR A 105 -13.86 -2.16 -12.33
CA TYR A 105 -12.41 -2.22 -12.16
C TYR A 105 -12.06 -2.48 -10.69
N ARG A 106 -11.15 -3.46 -10.49
CA ARG A 106 -10.68 -3.85 -9.17
C ARG A 106 -9.15 -3.84 -9.16
N ALA A 107 -8.57 -3.44 -8.03
CA ALA A 107 -7.14 -3.35 -7.89
C ALA A 107 -6.74 -3.48 -6.42
N ILE A 108 -5.43 -3.53 -6.18
CA ILE A 108 -4.85 -3.43 -4.85
C ILE A 108 -3.71 -2.43 -4.90
N GLY A 109 -3.48 -1.68 -3.81
CA GLY A 109 -2.66 -0.47 -3.84
C GLY A 109 -1.40 -0.50 -2.98
N ALA A 110 -1.10 -1.62 -2.29
CA ALA A 110 0.04 -1.66 -1.38
C ALA A 110 1.38 -1.41 -2.09
N SER A 111 1.54 -1.91 -3.31
CA SER A 111 2.79 -1.72 -4.07
C SER A 111 3.06 -0.26 -4.38
N GLY A 112 2.02 0.57 -4.50
CA GLY A 112 2.19 2.01 -4.70
C GLY A 112 2.88 2.68 -3.52
N ALA A 113 2.47 2.34 -2.29
CA ALA A 113 3.09 2.87 -1.08
C ALA A 113 4.55 2.42 -0.96
N VAL A 114 4.83 1.15 -1.22
CA VAL A 114 6.20 0.61 -1.18
C VAL A 114 7.08 1.29 -2.23
N THR A 115 6.55 1.51 -3.43
CA THR A 115 7.26 2.22 -4.50
C THR A 115 7.60 3.65 -4.08
N GLY A 116 6.69 4.34 -3.40
CA GLY A 116 6.94 5.69 -2.88
C GLY A 116 8.10 5.71 -1.89
N VAL A 117 8.16 4.73 -0.99
CA VAL A 117 9.27 4.60 -0.04
C VAL A 117 10.58 4.34 -0.78
N LEU A 118 10.56 3.46 -1.78
CA LEU A 118 11.75 3.14 -2.59
C LEU A 118 12.30 4.38 -3.27
N TYR A 119 11.46 5.14 -3.98
CA TYR A 119 11.91 6.35 -4.67
C TYR A 119 12.38 7.42 -3.70
N SER A 120 11.72 7.57 -2.54
CA SER A 120 12.18 8.50 -1.50
C SER A 120 13.58 8.13 -1.00
N ALA A 121 13.83 6.84 -0.79
CA ALA A 121 15.15 6.37 -0.36
C ALA A 121 16.22 6.67 -1.42
N ILE A 122 15.90 6.46 -2.69
CA ILE A 122 16.82 6.74 -3.79
C ILE A 122 17.16 8.24 -3.86
N LEU A 123 16.16 9.10 -3.70
CA LEU A 123 16.38 10.55 -3.73
C LEU A 123 17.21 11.03 -2.54
N LEU A 124 17.04 10.42 -1.36
CA LEU A 124 17.76 10.80 -0.15
C LEU A 124 19.19 10.27 -0.14
N GLN A 125 19.41 9.12 -0.76
CA GLN A 125 20.73 8.48 -0.81
C GLN A 125 20.91 7.82 -2.18
N PRO A 126 21.26 8.62 -3.20
CA PRO A 126 21.35 8.12 -4.58
C PRO A 126 22.45 7.07 -4.79
N ASP A 127 23.52 7.13 -3.96
CA ASP A 127 24.63 6.18 -4.04
C ASP A 127 24.28 4.91 -3.29
#